data_7fd888f1447343d49c4ae4a4fa78d385
#
_entry.id   7fd888f1447343d49c4ae4a4fa78d385
#
_cell.length_a   1.000
_cell.length_b   1.000
_cell.length_c   1.000
_cell.angle_alpha   90.00
_cell.angle_beta   90.00
_cell.angle_gamma   90.00
#
_symmetry.space_group_name_H-M   'P 1'
#
loop_
_entity.id
_entity.type
_entity.pdbx_description
1 polymer ?
#
loop_
_entity_poly.entity_id
_entity_poly.type
_entity_poly.pdbx_seq_one_letter_code
_entity_poly.pdbx_strand_id
1 'polypeptide(L)' 'MKPDITVSWDKHLKNGNVWRAEVELGMQDTPGEEPYVYTVEVFVVAPTQALAQYIIATMYPDYEALFIDDGPVGTSS' A
#
# COMPACT_ATOMS: atom_id res chain seq x y z
N MET A 1 26.84 10.98 -14.30
CA MET A 1 26.44 10.78 -12.92
C MET A 1 25.17 9.95 -12.83
N LYS A 2 25.18 9.02 -11.93
CA LYS A 2 24.02 8.15 -11.75
C LYS A 2 22.94 8.87 -10.95
N PRO A 3 21.72 8.95 -11.45
CA PRO A 3 20.67 9.58 -10.67
C PRO A 3 20.39 8.80 -9.41
N ASP A 4 20.15 9.52 -8.34
CA ASP A 4 19.79 8.89 -7.08
C ASP A 4 18.28 8.67 -7.05
N ILE A 5 17.88 7.44 -7.23
CA ILE A 5 16.46 7.07 -7.18
C ILE A 5 16.07 6.46 -5.84
N THR A 6 16.99 6.50 -4.89
CA THR A 6 16.73 5.95 -3.57
C THR A 6 15.78 6.85 -2.81
N VAL A 7 14.69 6.28 -2.34
CA VAL A 7 13.74 7.00 -1.51
C VAL A 7 14.32 7.14 -0.12
N SER A 8 14.28 8.35 0.42
CA SER A 8 14.73 8.60 1.76
C SER A 8 13.64 8.21 2.76
N TRP A 9 13.56 6.94 3.08
CA TRP A 9 12.52 6.39 3.95
C TRP A 9 12.51 7.04 5.33
N ASP A 10 13.70 7.25 5.91
CA ASP A 10 13.79 7.85 7.24
C ASP A 10 13.14 9.22 7.27
N LYS A 11 13.38 10.01 6.25
CA LYS A 11 12.81 11.34 6.16
C LYS A 11 11.30 11.30 6.03
N HIS A 12 10.80 10.41 5.18
CA HIS A 12 9.37 10.29 4.98
C HIS A 12 8.66 9.73 6.21
N LEU A 13 9.29 8.80 6.90
CA LEU A 13 8.75 8.28 8.15
C LEU A 13 8.62 9.39 9.20
N LYS A 14 9.65 10.21 9.34
CA LYS A 14 9.63 11.32 10.29
C LYS A 14 8.55 12.36 9.94
N ASN A 15 8.32 12.56 8.66
CA ASN A 15 7.35 13.55 8.20
C ASN A 15 5.92 13.00 8.15
N GLY A 16 5.74 11.72 8.45
CA GLY A 16 4.41 11.13 8.43
C GLY A 16 3.85 10.93 7.04
N ASN A 17 4.70 10.65 6.06
CA ASN A 17 4.30 10.50 4.67
C ASN A 17 4.21 9.05 4.22
N VAL A 18 4.53 8.09 5.09
CA VAL A 18 4.51 6.67 4.72
C VAL A 18 3.24 6.04 5.24
N TRP A 19 2.49 5.42 4.36
CA TRP A 19 1.22 4.78 4.71
C TRP A 19 1.31 3.29 4.46
N ARG A 20 0.79 2.53 5.40
CA ARG A 20 0.70 1.08 5.31
C ARG A 20 -0.72 0.68 5.00
N ALA A 21 -0.88 -0.28 4.12
CA ALA A 21 -2.19 -0.79 3.78
C ALA A 21 -2.13 -2.29 3.55
N GLU A 22 -3.29 -2.92 3.68
CA GLU A 22 -3.47 -4.32 3.33
C GLU A 22 -4.46 -4.39 2.19
N VAL A 23 -4.08 -5.08 1.12
CA VAL A 23 -4.92 -5.23 -0.06
C VAL A 23 -5.29 -6.69 -0.21
N GLU A 24 -6.57 -6.97 -0.30
CA GLU A 24 -7.07 -8.32 -0.54
C GLU A 24 -7.31 -8.52 -2.02
N LEU A 25 -6.67 -9.55 -2.56
CA LEU A 25 -6.78 -9.90 -3.98
C LEU A 25 -7.44 -11.27 -4.08
N GLY A 26 -8.54 -11.33 -4.81
CA GLY A 26 -9.20 -12.61 -5.06
C GLY A 26 -8.61 -13.27 -6.27
N MET A 27 -8.23 -14.53 -6.12
CA MET A 27 -7.68 -15.31 -7.23
C MET A 27 -8.34 -16.68 -7.29
N GLN A 28 -8.61 -17.14 -8.49
CA GLN A 28 -9.15 -18.46 -8.72
C GLN A 28 -8.33 -19.11 -9.83
N ASP A 29 -7.44 -20.02 -9.42
CA ASP A 29 -6.50 -20.62 -10.36
C ASP A 29 -7.12 -21.77 -11.13
N THR A 30 -8.05 -22.50 -10.54
CA THR A 30 -8.61 -23.71 -11.12
C THR A 30 -10.12 -23.64 -11.15
N PRO A 31 -10.74 -23.86 -12.31
CA PRO A 31 -12.20 -23.89 -12.38
C PRO A 31 -12.78 -24.96 -11.47
N GLY A 32 -13.77 -24.59 -10.70
CA GLY A 32 -14.42 -25.51 -9.78
C GLY A 32 -13.87 -25.53 -8.38
N GLU A 33 -12.73 -24.87 -8.15
CA GLU A 33 -12.18 -24.71 -6.81
C GLU A 33 -12.61 -23.38 -6.22
N GLU A 34 -12.60 -23.31 -4.90
CA GLU A 34 -12.92 -22.07 -4.21
C GLU A 34 -11.83 -21.04 -4.48
N PRO A 35 -12.21 -19.77 -4.71
CA PRO A 35 -11.21 -18.73 -4.93
C PRO A 35 -10.40 -18.47 -3.67
N TYR A 36 -9.14 -18.17 -3.87
CA TYR A 36 -8.26 -17.75 -2.78
C TYR A 36 -8.34 -16.25 -2.62
N VAL A 37 -8.18 -15.80 -1.38
CA VAL A 37 -7.99 -14.40 -1.09
C VAL A 37 -6.59 -14.24 -0.55
N TYR A 38 -5.78 -13.46 -1.26
CA TYR A 38 -4.42 -13.12 -0.81
C TYR A 38 -4.44 -11.74 -0.21
N THR A 39 -3.74 -11.59 0.90
CA THR A 39 -3.54 -10.28 1.49
C THR A 39 -2.10 -9.87 1.27
N VAL A 40 -1.91 -8.71 0.65
CA VAL A 40 -0.56 -8.15 0.47
C VAL A 40 -0.44 -6.88 1.30
N GLU A 41 0.72 -6.73 1.92
CA GLU A 41 1.03 -5.53 2.67
C GLU A 41 1.75 -4.55 1.75
N VAL A 42 1.27 -3.33 1.72
CA VAL A 42 1.78 -2.32 0.80
C VAL A 42 2.14 -1.07 1.59
N PHE A 43 3.28 -0.48 1.24
CA PHE A 43 3.72 0.79 1.80
C PHE A 43 3.85 1.79 0.67
N VAL A 44 3.25 2.96 0.87
CA VAL A 44 3.35 4.04 -0.13
C VAL A 44 3.72 5.34 0.55
N VAL A 45 4.35 6.20 -0.21
CA VAL A 45 4.70 7.54 0.25
C VAL A 45 3.68 8.50 -0.34
N ALA A 46 2.94 9.17 0.54
CA ALA A 46 1.91 10.12 0.13
C ALA A 46 1.69 11.13 1.24
N PRO A 47 1.30 12.35 0.92
CA PRO A 47 1.06 13.37 1.93
C PRO A 47 -0.23 13.18 2.73
N THR A 48 -1.19 12.42 2.19
CA THR A 48 -2.46 12.19 2.85
C THR A 48 -2.90 10.75 2.67
N GLN A 49 -3.79 10.31 3.56
CA GLN A 49 -4.39 8.98 3.46
C GLN A 49 -5.17 8.82 2.16
N ALA A 50 -5.91 9.83 1.76
CA ALA A 50 -6.72 9.76 0.55
C ALA A 50 -5.85 9.54 -0.69
N LEU A 51 -4.71 10.23 -0.77
CA LEU A 51 -3.80 10.04 -1.89
C LEU A 51 -3.12 8.68 -1.84
N ALA A 52 -2.76 8.22 -0.63
CA ALA A 52 -2.20 6.89 -0.47
C ALA A 52 -3.16 5.82 -0.97
N GLN A 53 -4.42 5.96 -0.59
CA GLN A 53 -5.46 5.03 -1.04
C GLN A 53 -5.59 5.04 -2.56
N TYR A 54 -5.57 6.21 -3.15
CA TYR A 54 -5.65 6.34 -4.61
C TYR A 54 -4.48 5.65 -5.31
N ILE A 55 -3.28 5.86 -4.79
CA ILE A 55 -2.08 5.24 -5.36
C ILE A 55 -2.20 3.71 -5.30
N ILE A 56 -2.60 3.18 -4.15
CA ILE A 56 -2.71 1.73 -3.98
C ILE A 56 -3.80 1.17 -4.88
N ALA A 57 -4.92 1.85 -4.99
CA ALA A 57 -6.01 1.41 -5.86
C ALA A 57 -5.57 1.39 -7.33
N THR A 58 -4.68 2.30 -7.71
CA THR A 58 -4.14 2.33 -9.06
C THR A 58 -3.17 1.18 -9.29
N MET A 59 -2.39 0.80 -8.27
CA MET A 59 -1.47 -0.33 -8.35
C MET A 59 -2.19 -1.66 -8.42
N TYR A 60 -3.33 -1.76 -7.76
CA TYR A 60 -4.12 -2.99 -7.69
C TYR A 60 -5.56 -2.72 -8.11
N PRO A 61 -5.81 -2.49 -9.40
CA PRO A 61 -7.16 -2.08 -9.85
C PRO A 61 -8.23 -3.13 -9.63
N ASP A 62 -7.83 -4.39 -9.50
CA ASP A 62 -8.78 -5.50 -9.33
C ASP A 62 -8.89 -5.95 -7.88
N TYR A 63 -8.51 -5.10 -6.93
CA TYR A 63 -8.54 -5.49 -5.53
C TYR A 63 -9.97 -5.79 -5.06
N GLU A 64 -10.08 -6.76 -4.14
CA GLU A 64 -11.36 -7.11 -3.51
C GLU A 64 -11.67 -6.19 -2.34
N ALA A 65 -10.64 -5.89 -1.56
CA ALA A 65 -10.78 -5.00 -0.42
C ALA A 65 -9.47 -4.27 -0.18
N LEU A 66 -9.57 -3.08 0.38
CA LEU A 66 -8.42 -2.24 0.67
C LEU A 66 -8.59 -1.66 2.06
N PHE A 67 -7.64 -1.96 2.94
CA PHE A 67 -7.63 -1.46 4.30
C PHE A 67 -6.36 -0.66 4.49
N ILE A 68 -6.50 0.61 4.82
CA ILE A 68 -5.36 1.48 5.07
C ILE A 68 -5.39 1.92 6.54
N ASP A 69 -4.20 2.01 7.14
CA ASP A 69 -4.11 2.42 8.53
C ASP A 69 -4.66 3.82 8.75
N ASP A 70 -5.14 4.07 9.96
CA ASP A 70 -5.74 5.36 10.31
C ASP A 70 -4.73 6.51 10.34
N GLY A 71 -3.47 6.18 10.53
CA GLY A 71 -2.42 7.17 10.57
C GLY A 71 -1.17 6.69 9.86
N PRO A 72 -0.26 7.61 9.53
CA PRO A 72 0.97 7.24 8.84
C PRO A 72 1.90 6.42 9.72
N VAL A 73 2.71 5.61 9.05
CA VAL A 73 3.68 4.75 9.71
C VAL A 73 4.83 5.59 10.24
N GLY A 74 5.32 5.23 11.43
CA GLY A 74 6.53 5.83 11.96
C GLY A 74 6.37 7.19 12.61
N THR A 75 5.16 7.71 12.67
CA THR A 75 4.94 8.95 13.41
C THR A 75 5.05 8.65 14.90
N SER A 76 5.93 9.33 15.56
CA SER A 76 5.96 9.23 17.01
C SER A 76 4.97 10.20 17.59
N SER A 77 4.19 9.68 18.44
CA SER A 77 3.22 10.47 19.15
C SER A 77 3.86 11.11 20.39
#